data_3a7891b7d717f5f4d7c15c2ab0c00724
#
_entry.id   3a7891b7d717f5f4d7c15c2ab0c00724
#
_cell.length_a   1.000
_cell.length_b   1.000
_cell.length_c   1.000
_cell.angle_alpha   90.00
_cell.angle_beta   90.00
_cell.angle_gamma   90.00
#
_symmetry.space_group_name_H-M   'P 1'
#
loop_
_entity.id
_entity.type
_entity.pdbx_description
1 polymer ?
#
loop_
_entity_poly.entity_id
_entity_poly.type
_entity_poly.pdbx_seq_one_letter_code
_entity_poly.pdbx_strand_id
1 'polypeptide(L)'
;MTTMDFGLFDTWNALYAGDKVPWDPAYSGGEMLESEAYDKNFEQVDLVESAGWDYIWLGGGHFSTQASMDPQVLMLSAIIAARTKNIRIGSSIHRPLMKMAKEELSERALPHERYAFDNLMLDDPFQTAEQISIIDQVSKGRFYYGAGARSRGSEERRDYFYEFLEVMKQLWTEDTFSGFEGKYYNYPAFYEPYLSIPKPYQK
;
A
#
# COMPACT_ATOMS: atom_id res chain seq x y z
N MET A 1 13.32 18.29 -25.70
CA MET A 1 14.21 17.89 -24.62
C MET A 1 13.41 16.96 -23.73
N THR A 2 13.85 15.72 -23.56
CA THR A 2 13.28 14.82 -22.55
C THR A 2 13.75 15.31 -21.20
N THR A 3 12.84 15.78 -20.38
CA THR A 3 13.12 16.11 -18.98
C THR A 3 13.27 14.80 -18.21
N MET A 4 14.25 14.74 -17.32
CA MET A 4 14.43 13.60 -16.42
C MET A 4 13.55 13.85 -15.18
N ASP A 5 12.74 12.85 -14.81
CA ASP A 5 11.94 12.90 -13.60
C ASP A 5 12.76 12.40 -12.40
N PHE A 6 12.66 13.06 -11.27
CA PHE A 6 13.32 12.70 -10.02
C PHE A 6 12.30 12.25 -8.99
N GLY A 7 12.61 11.16 -8.28
CA GLY A 7 11.74 10.63 -7.24
C GLY A 7 12.49 10.24 -5.98
N LEU A 8 11.87 10.43 -4.83
CA LEU A 8 12.29 9.89 -3.56
C LEU A 8 11.60 8.55 -3.35
N PHE A 9 12.34 7.52 -2.98
CA PHE A 9 11.81 6.30 -2.42
C PHE A 9 12.08 6.28 -0.92
N ASP A 10 11.03 6.14 -0.13
CA ASP A 10 11.13 6.16 1.32
C ASP A 10 10.33 5.02 1.95
N THR A 11 10.91 4.37 2.94
CA THR A 11 10.28 3.32 3.74
C THR A 11 9.84 3.82 5.11
N TRP A 12 9.96 5.12 5.36
CA TRP A 12 9.58 5.73 6.63
C TRP A 12 10.10 4.98 7.85
N ASN A 13 11.40 4.77 7.87
CA ASN A 13 12.03 4.08 8.98
C ASN A 13 11.94 4.93 10.26
N ALA A 14 11.57 4.30 11.35
CA ALA A 14 11.89 4.84 12.66
C ALA A 14 13.41 4.90 12.77
N LEU A 15 13.93 6.10 12.63
CA LEU A 15 15.32 6.33 12.35
C LEU A 15 16.24 5.71 13.39
N TYR A 16 17.25 5.10 12.86
CA TYR A 16 18.43 4.65 13.53
C TYR A 16 18.98 5.73 14.45
N ALA A 17 18.69 5.63 15.73
CA ALA A 17 19.47 6.33 16.73
C ALA A 17 20.75 5.49 16.94
N GLY A 18 21.81 5.81 16.19
CA GLY A 18 23.11 5.19 16.34
C GLY A 18 23.44 4.08 15.32
N ASP A 19 24.56 3.39 15.55
CA ASP A 19 25.16 2.40 14.63
C ASP A 19 24.46 1.03 14.61
N LYS A 20 23.31 0.89 15.25
CA LYS A 20 22.61 -0.38 15.37
C LYS A 20 21.51 -0.50 14.31
N VAL A 21 21.44 -1.64 13.68
CA VAL A 21 20.48 -1.97 12.62
C VAL A 21 19.30 -2.79 13.18
N PRO A 22 18.11 -2.71 12.60
CA PRO A 22 16.89 -3.37 13.13
C PRO A 22 16.99 -4.87 13.37
N TRP A 23 17.88 -5.55 12.69
CA TRP A 23 18.13 -6.99 12.84
C TRP A 23 19.18 -7.33 13.89
N ASP A 24 19.78 -6.34 14.55
CA ASP A 24 20.67 -6.57 15.68
C ASP A 24 19.81 -6.92 16.91
N PRO A 25 20.04 -8.09 17.57
CA PRO A 25 19.32 -8.46 18.79
C PRO A 25 19.45 -7.47 19.94
N ALA A 26 20.46 -6.61 19.89
CA ALA A 26 20.66 -5.53 20.86
C ALA A 26 19.95 -4.22 20.47
N TYR A 27 19.19 -4.22 19.38
CA TYR A 27 18.40 -3.06 18.97
C TYR A 27 17.17 -2.94 19.88
N SER A 28 17.16 -1.90 20.69
CA SER A 28 16.07 -1.63 21.65
C SER A 28 14.98 -0.68 21.12
N GLY A 29 15.00 -0.39 19.82
CA GLY A 29 14.27 0.75 19.27
C GLY A 29 15.07 2.04 19.38
N GLY A 30 14.82 3.01 18.52
CA GLY A 30 15.45 4.32 18.62
C GLY A 30 14.97 5.07 19.87
N GLU A 31 15.73 6.04 20.34
CA GLU A 31 15.28 6.97 21.40
C GLU A 31 14.17 7.90 20.94
N MET A 32 13.86 7.90 19.63
CA MET A 32 12.85 8.74 19.04
C MET A 32 11.46 8.13 19.23
N LEU A 33 10.52 8.93 19.68
CA LEU A 33 9.11 8.57 19.69
C LEU A 33 8.60 8.35 18.26
N GLU A 34 7.69 7.42 18.09
CA GLU A 34 7.08 7.13 16.76
C GLU A 34 6.45 8.39 16.15
N SER A 35 5.79 9.23 16.96
CA SER A 35 5.25 10.52 16.50
C SER A 35 6.32 11.44 15.92
N GLU A 36 7.49 11.53 16.55
CA GLU A 36 8.59 12.36 16.07
C GLU A 36 9.16 11.81 14.73
N ALA A 37 9.15 10.49 14.56
CA ALA A 37 9.55 9.87 13.32
C ALA A 37 8.57 10.22 12.18
N TYR A 38 7.26 10.19 12.44
CA TYR A 38 6.27 10.66 11.47
C TYR A 38 6.44 12.14 11.14
N ASP A 39 6.67 13.00 12.13
CA ASP A 39 6.89 14.42 11.89
C ASP A 39 8.08 14.66 10.96
N LYS A 40 9.21 14.00 11.20
CA LYS A 40 10.40 14.11 10.32
C LYS A 40 10.15 13.60 8.92
N ASN A 41 9.43 12.50 8.78
CA ASN A 41 9.08 11.97 7.47
C ASN A 41 8.15 12.94 6.71
N PHE A 42 7.21 13.59 7.40
CA PHE A 42 6.39 14.64 6.79
C PHE A 42 7.18 15.90 6.44
N GLU A 43 8.20 16.27 7.23
CA GLU A 43 9.13 17.35 6.87
C GLU A 43 9.89 17.02 5.58
N GLN A 44 10.29 15.75 5.37
CA GLN A 44 10.90 15.32 4.10
C GLN A 44 9.92 15.45 2.93
N VAL A 45 8.65 15.07 3.11
CA VAL A 45 7.61 15.26 2.08
C VAL A 45 7.50 16.73 1.70
N ASP A 46 7.43 17.63 2.67
CA ASP A 46 7.36 19.08 2.43
C ASP A 46 8.60 19.60 1.70
N LEU A 47 9.77 19.07 2.07
CA LEU A 47 11.03 19.45 1.44
C LEU A 47 11.06 19.04 -0.04
N VAL A 48 10.73 17.80 -0.38
CA VAL A 48 10.75 17.32 -1.77
C VAL A 48 9.65 17.99 -2.61
N GLU A 49 8.48 18.26 -2.04
CA GLU A 49 7.42 19.06 -2.68
C GLU A 49 7.93 20.47 -3.01
N SER A 50 8.54 21.14 -2.03
CA SER A 50 9.05 22.49 -2.21
C SER A 50 10.25 22.59 -3.14
N ALA A 51 11.06 21.54 -3.21
CA ALA A 51 12.20 21.42 -4.11
C ALA A 51 11.79 21.09 -5.55
N GLY A 52 10.51 20.82 -5.80
CA GLY A 52 9.98 20.52 -7.13
C GLY A 52 10.33 19.13 -7.65
N TRP A 53 10.46 18.15 -6.77
CA TRP A 53 10.65 16.78 -7.17
C TRP A 53 9.35 16.22 -7.79
N ASP A 54 9.50 15.25 -8.69
CA ASP A 54 8.38 14.73 -9.47
C ASP A 54 7.59 13.67 -8.73
N TYR A 55 8.27 12.81 -7.95
CA TYR A 55 7.66 11.64 -7.29
C TYR A 55 8.12 11.46 -5.86
N ILE A 56 7.20 10.95 -5.04
CA ILE A 56 7.52 10.26 -3.79
C ILE A 56 6.92 8.84 -3.85
N TRP A 57 7.75 7.84 -3.58
CA TRP A 57 7.37 6.45 -3.56
C TRP A 57 7.45 5.91 -2.14
N LEU A 58 6.33 5.39 -1.64
CA LEU A 58 6.22 4.86 -0.30
C LEU A 58 6.38 3.35 -0.32
N GLY A 59 7.35 2.84 0.41
CA GLY A 59 7.53 1.40 0.63
C GLY A 59 6.89 0.99 1.93
N GLY A 60 5.95 0.06 1.92
CA GLY A 60 5.23 -0.39 3.10
C GLY A 60 5.60 -1.79 3.56
N GLY A 61 5.47 -2.03 4.85
CA GLY A 61 5.66 -3.35 5.44
C GLY A 61 4.89 -3.53 6.73
N HIS A 62 4.04 -4.57 6.77
CA HIS A 62 3.31 -4.92 7.98
C HIS A 62 4.22 -5.51 9.06
N PHE A 63 3.91 -5.25 10.32
CA PHE A 63 4.55 -5.83 11.51
C PHE A 63 6.07 -5.60 11.60
N SER A 64 6.56 -4.52 11.02
CA SER A 64 7.99 -4.23 10.92
C SER A 64 8.29 -2.75 11.19
N THR A 65 7.79 -2.21 12.29
CA THR A 65 7.96 -0.79 12.65
C THR A 65 9.44 -0.36 12.69
N GLN A 66 10.34 -1.29 12.99
CA GLN A 66 11.78 -1.05 12.98
C GLN A 66 12.36 -0.86 11.58
N ALA A 67 11.74 -1.48 10.56
CA ALA A 67 12.20 -1.41 9.18
C ALA A 67 11.30 -0.52 8.30
N SER A 68 10.05 -0.32 8.72
CA SER A 68 9.09 0.50 7.99
C SER A 68 7.97 0.94 8.94
N MET A 69 7.73 2.23 9.05
CA MET A 69 6.66 2.81 9.83
C MET A 69 5.40 3.07 8.99
N ASP A 70 5.33 2.52 7.81
CA ASP A 70 4.19 2.63 6.90
C ASP A 70 3.47 1.30 6.64
N PRO A 71 2.94 0.63 7.68
CA PRO A 71 2.21 -0.63 7.51
C PRO A 71 0.96 -0.46 6.64
N GLN A 72 0.46 0.76 6.55
CA GLN A 72 -0.74 1.14 5.80
C GLN A 72 -0.40 2.20 4.75
N VAL A 73 0.32 1.76 3.71
CA VAL A 73 0.82 2.65 2.65
C VAL A 73 -0.27 3.49 1.98
N LEU A 74 -1.49 2.96 1.84
CA LEU A 74 -2.62 3.71 1.27
C LEU A 74 -3.09 4.84 2.21
N MET A 75 -3.13 4.59 3.52
CA MET A 75 -3.47 5.63 4.49
C MET A 75 -2.46 6.78 4.45
N LEU A 76 -1.17 6.47 4.43
CA LEU A 76 -0.11 7.48 4.32
C LEU A 76 -0.16 8.21 2.99
N SER A 77 -0.43 7.50 1.89
CA SER A 77 -0.64 8.12 0.58
C SER A 77 -1.78 9.14 0.60
N ALA A 78 -2.89 8.85 1.30
CA ALA A 78 -4.00 9.79 1.46
C ALA A 78 -3.59 11.05 2.23
N ILE A 79 -2.83 10.90 3.31
CA ILE A 79 -2.32 12.03 4.10
C ILE A 79 -1.39 12.90 3.25
N ILE A 80 -0.45 12.29 2.52
CA ILE A 80 0.46 13.01 1.63
C ILE A 80 -0.31 13.69 0.49
N ALA A 81 -1.32 13.02 -0.08
CA ALA A 81 -2.15 13.61 -1.13
C ALA A 81 -2.87 14.88 -0.68
N ALA A 82 -3.35 14.90 0.57
CA ALA A 82 -3.99 16.08 1.17
C ALA A 82 -3.00 17.18 1.54
N ARG A 83 -1.74 16.81 1.87
CA ARG A 83 -0.69 17.73 2.28
C ARG A 83 0.03 18.41 1.11
N THR A 84 0.12 17.73 -0.03
CA THR A 84 0.88 18.17 -1.21
C THR A 84 -0.03 18.64 -2.34
N LYS A 85 0.55 19.35 -3.34
CA LYS A 85 -0.19 19.91 -4.48
C LYS A 85 0.33 19.44 -5.84
N ASN A 86 1.62 19.16 -5.95
CA ASN A 86 2.29 18.94 -7.24
C ASN A 86 2.92 17.56 -7.34
N ILE A 87 3.59 17.10 -6.28
CA ILE A 87 4.34 15.85 -6.30
C ILE A 87 3.40 14.66 -6.57
N ARG A 88 3.83 13.76 -7.42
CA ARG A 88 3.15 12.49 -7.68
C ARG A 88 3.50 11.50 -6.57
N ILE A 89 2.52 10.72 -6.16
CA ILE A 89 2.62 9.82 -5.01
C ILE A 89 2.46 8.40 -5.51
N GLY A 90 3.37 7.52 -5.19
CA GLY A 90 3.30 6.11 -5.57
C GLY A 90 3.44 5.16 -4.39
N SER A 91 2.68 4.07 -4.38
CA SER A 91 2.97 2.94 -3.51
C SER A 91 4.00 2.02 -4.17
N SER A 92 5.07 1.68 -3.44
CA SER A 92 6.16 0.85 -3.95
C SER A 92 6.61 -0.21 -2.94
N ILE A 93 5.79 -1.17 -2.71
CA ILE A 93 4.51 -1.51 -3.30
C ILE A 93 3.47 -1.76 -2.21
N HIS A 94 2.20 -1.53 -2.50
CA HIS A 94 1.14 -2.12 -1.71
C HIS A 94 1.13 -3.64 -1.92
N ARG A 95 1.19 -4.38 -0.83
CA ARG A 95 1.12 -5.86 -0.85
C ARG A 95 -0.16 -6.28 -0.17
N PRO A 96 -1.22 -6.51 -0.93
CA PRO A 96 -2.47 -6.95 -0.34
C PRO A 96 -2.27 -8.20 0.52
N LEU A 97 -2.76 -8.15 1.75
CA LEU A 97 -2.77 -9.31 2.63
C LEU A 97 -3.86 -10.26 2.14
N MET A 98 -3.45 -11.35 1.51
CA MET A 98 -4.33 -12.35 0.93
C MET A 98 -4.32 -13.62 1.79
N LYS A 99 -5.43 -14.34 1.79
CA LYS A 99 -5.51 -15.63 2.47
C LYS A 99 -4.46 -16.60 1.91
N MET A 100 -3.67 -17.18 2.79
CA MET A 100 -2.69 -18.19 2.42
C MET A 100 -3.01 -19.49 3.10
N ALA A 101 -2.73 -20.59 2.41
CA ALA A 101 -2.73 -21.88 3.05
C ALA A 101 -1.56 -22.00 4.03
N LYS A 102 -1.78 -22.65 5.16
CA LYS A 102 -0.77 -22.81 6.22
C LYS A 102 0.48 -23.54 5.69
N GLU A 103 0.29 -24.40 4.72
CA GLU A 103 1.32 -25.18 4.04
C GLU A 103 2.25 -24.34 3.16
N GLU A 104 1.82 -23.13 2.77
CA GLU A 104 2.64 -22.22 1.97
C GLU A 104 3.62 -21.40 2.82
N LEU A 105 3.47 -21.45 4.13
CA LEU A 105 4.41 -20.83 5.05
C LEU A 105 5.72 -21.62 5.03
N SER A 106 6.72 -21.07 4.37
CA SER A 106 8.06 -21.65 4.43
C SER A 106 8.53 -21.74 5.88
N GLU A 107 9.36 -22.74 6.21
CA GLU A 107 10.03 -22.84 7.51
C GLU A 107 10.85 -21.59 7.86
N ARG A 108 11.17 -20.78 6.85
CA ARG A 108 11.89 -19.50 6.96
C ARG A 108 10.97 -18.29 7.10
N ALA A 109 9.65 -18.49 7.19
CA ALA A 109 8.73 -17.39 7.44
C ALA A 109 9.07 -16.73 8.77
N LEU A 110 9.21 -15.42 8.77
CA LEU A 110 9.45 -14.65 9.98
C LEU A 110 8.27 -14.82 10.95
N PRO A 111 8.49 -14.73 12.26
CA PRO A 111 7.42 -14.91 13.25
C PRO A 111 6.17 -14.07 12.96
N HIS A 112 6.34 -12.81 12.53
CA HIS A 112 5.24 -11.93 12.16
C HIS A 112 4.49 -12.41 10.90
N GLU A 113 5.17 -13.04 9.96
CA GLU A 113 4.53 -13.64 8.79
C GLU A 113 3.63 -14.80 9.20
N ARG A 114 4.01 -15.58 10.22
CA ARG A 114 3.19 -16.67 10.77
C ARG A 114 1.97 -16.14 11.51
N TYR A 115 2.12 -15.05 12.28
CA TYR A 115 1.00 -14.41 12.97
C TYR A 115 -0.04 -13.87 11.98
N ALA A 116 0.45 -13.37 10.86
CA ALA A 116 -0.38 -12.82 9.82
C ALA A 116 -1.36 -13.84 9.24
N PHE A 117 -1.10 -15.11 9.30
CA PHE A 117 -1.85 -16.12 8.55
C PHE A 117 -2.99 -16.81 9.31
N ASP A 118 -2.92 -16.83 10.63
CA ASP A 118 -3.94 -17.54 11.43
C ASP A 118 -5.15 -16.64 11.81
N ASN A 119 -5.04 -15.30 11.79
CA ASN A 119 -6.05 -14.42 12.40
C ASN A 119 -6.32 -13.09 11.69
N LEU A 120 -6.01 -12.92 10.40
CA LEU A 120 -5.84 -11.59 9.89
C LEU A 120 -6.94 -10.96 9.11
N MET A 121 -6.89 -9.63 9.29
CA MET A 121 -7.49 -8.70 8.36
C MET A 121 -6.86 -8.92 6.97
N LEU A 122 -7.64 -9.51 6.08
CA LEU A 122 -7.28 -9.62 4.68
C LEU A 122 -7.65 -8.30 4.01
N ASP A 123 -6.83 -7.86 3.06
CA ASP A 123 -7.24 -6.78 2.19
C ASP A 123 -8.38 -7.27 1.30
N ASP A 124 -9.46 -6.53 1.34
CA ASP A 124 -10.61 -6.76 0.48
C ASP A 124 -10.51 -5.89 -0.77
N PRO A 125 -10.77 -6.41 -1.98
CA PRO A 125 -10.65 -5.63 -3.20
C PRO A 125 -11.64 -4.46 -3.28
N PHE A 126 -12.82 -4.56 -2.64
CA PHE A 126 -13.77 -3.44 -2.57
C PHE A 126 -13.22 -2.30 -1.74
N GLN A 127 -12.79 -2.58 -0.51
CA GLN A 127 -12.21 -1.57 0.36
C GLN A 127 -10.96 -0.94 -0.26
N THR A 128 -10.12 -1.76 -0.88
CA THR A 128 -8.90 -1.26 -1.53
C THR A 128 -9.25 -0.37 -2.72
N ALA A 129 -10.24 -0.74 -3.54
CA ALA A 129 -10.70 0.07 -4.65
C ALA A 129 -11.26 1.41 -4.19
N GLU A 130 -12.05 1.43 -3.12
CA GLU A 130 -12.58 2.66 -2.51
C GLU A 130 -11.46 3.56 -1.99
N GLN A 131 -10.51 3.01 -1.24
CA GLN A 131 -9.37 3.75 -0.70
C GLN A 131 -8.54 4.41 -1.80
N ILE A 132 -8.21 3.65 -2.85
CA ILE A 132 -7.45 4.17 -4.00
C ILE A 132 -8.24 5.26 -4.72
N SER A 133 -9.53 5.08 -4.92
CA SER A 133 -10.39 6.09 -5.55
C SER A 133 -10.41 7.39 -4.75
N ILE A 134 -10.50 7.31 -3.43
CA ILE A 134 -10.45 8.49 -2.55
C ILE A 134 -9.09 9.19 -2.68
N ILE A 135 -7.99 8.44 -2.61
CA ILE A 135 -6.64 9.00 -2.75
C ILE A 135 -6.48 9.70 -4.10
N ASP A 136 -6.95 9.07 -5.17
CA ASP A 136 -6.84 9.60 -6.52
C ASP A 136 -7.69 10.87 -6.70
N GLN A 137 -8.91 10.91 -6.15
CA GLN A 137 -9.75 12.11 -6.14
C GLN A 137 -9.12 13.26 -5.33
N VAL A 138 -8.62 12.97 -4.12
CA VAL A 138 -7.97 13.97 -3.26
C VAL A 138 -6.70 14.50 -3.90
N SER A 139 -5.90 13.63 -4.49
CA SER A 139 -4.67 14.00 -5.19
C SER A 139 -4.90 14.64 -6.56
N LYS A 140 -6.13 14.57 -7.11
CA LYS A 140 -6.47 15.00 -8.47
C LYS A 140 -5.62 14.32 -9.53
N GLY A 141 -5.52 12.99 -9.43
CA GLY A 141 -4.82 12.17 -10.40
C GLY A 141 -3.31 12.11 -10.23
N ARG A 142 -2.77 12.46 -9.05
CA ARG A 142 -1.33 12.37 -8.76
C ARG A 142 -0.93 11.04 -8.11
N PHE A 143 -1.88 10.15 -7.85
CA PHE A 143 -1.59 8.87 -7.20
C PHE A 143 -1.29 7.77 -8.22
N TYR A 144 -0.23 7.02 -7.98
CA TYR A 144 0.19 5.87 -8.78
C TYR A 144 0.17 4.62 -7.90
N TYR A 145 -0.78 3.75 -8.18
CA TYR A 145 -0.92 2.51 -7.44
C TYR A 145 0.07 1.46 -7.92
N GLY A 146 1.12 1.26 -7.16
CA GLY A 146 2.03 0.13 -7.33
C GLY A 146 1.65 -1.00 -6.38
N ALA A 147 1.31 -2.15 -6.93
CA ALA A 147 0.94 -3.33 -6.17
C ALA A 147 1.69 -4.57 -6.64
N GLY A 148 1.79 -5.58 -5.79
CA GLY A 148 2.44 -6.81 -6.17
C GLY A 148 2.15 -7.99 -5.27
N ALA A 149 2.08 -9.17 -5.88
CA ALA A 149 2.20 -10.42 -5.16
C ALA A 149 3.64 -10.59 -4.68
N ARG A 150 3.81 -11.20 -3.51
CA ARG A 150 5.15 -11.50 -2.99
C ARG A 150 5.95 -12.37 -3.98
N SER A 151 7.15 -11.95 -4.34
CA SER A 151 7.97 -12.57 -5.40
C SER A 151 8.33 -14.05 -5.19
N ARG A 152 8.18 -14.57 -3.98
CA ARG A 152 8.43 -15.98 -3.63
C ARG A 152 7.13 -16.76 -3.44
N GLY A 153 6.00 -16.23 -3.92
CA GLY A 153 4.70 -16.88 -3.83
C GLY A 153 4.54 -18.00 -4.86
N SER A 154 3.67 -18.96 -4.51
CA SER A 154 3.19 -19.98 -5.43
C SER A 154 2.47 -19.37 -6.63
N GLU A 155 2.26 -20.16 -7.66
CA GLU A 155 1.43 -19.79 -8.81
C GLU A 155 0.03 -19.38 -8.35
N GLU A 156 -0.50 -20.10 -7.38
CA GLU A 156 -1.78 -19.84 -6.74
C GLU A 156 -1.89 -18.44 -6.12
N ARG A 157 -0.83 -17.95 -5.48
CA ARG A 157 -0.79 -16.58 -4.93
C ARG A 157 -0.85 -15.52 -6.02
N ARG A 158 -0.23 -15.76 -7.16
CA ARG A 158 -0.31 -14.87 -8.30
C ARG A 158 -1.72 -14.82 -8.88
N ASP A 159 -2.35 -15.98 -9.01
CA ASP A 159 -3.73 -16.08 -9.50
C ASP A 159 -4.70 -15.35 -8.57
N TYR A 160 -4.53 -15.54 -7.26
CA TYR A 160 -5.31 -14.81 -6.25
C TYR A 160 -5.15 -13.29 -6.39
N PHE A 161 -3.90 -12.84 -6.58
CA PHE A 161 -3.62 -11.42 -6.76
C PHE A 161 -4.20 -10.86 -8.07
N TYR A 162 -4.19 -11.64 -9.13
CA TYR A 162 -4.79 -11.22 -10.39
C TYR A 162 -6.31 -11.08 -10.27
N GLU A 163 -7.00 -12.03 -9.64
CA GLU A 163 -8.44 -11.87 -9.38
C GLU A 163 -8.74 -10.64 -8.52
N PHE A 164 -7.91 -10.38 -7.50
CA PHE A 164 -8.02 -9.17 -6.70
C PHE A 164 -7.99 -7.90 -7.56
N LEU A 165 -7.04 -7.81 -8.48
CA LEU A 165 -6.92 -6.67 -9.39
C LEU A 165 -8.08 -6.60 -10.40
N GLU A 166 -8.58 -7.74 -10.87
CA GLU A 166 -9.71 -7.80 -11.78
C GLU A 166 -10.98 -7.29 -11.14
N VAL A 167 -11.27 -7.70 -9.90
CA VAL A 167 -12.41 -7.17 -9.13
C VAL A 167 -12.30 -5.65 -8.98
N MET A 168 -11.13 -5.15 -8.58
CA MET A 168 -10.91 -3.70 -8.45
C MET A 168 -11.13 -2.97 -9.77
N LYS A 169 -10.58 -3.50 -10.86
CA LYS A 169 -10.75 -2.91 -12.20
C LYS A 169 -12.22 -2.85 -12.60
N GLN A 170 -12.95 -3.92 -12.36
CA GLN A 170 -14.37 -3.98 -12.66
C GLN A 170 -15.15 -2.94 -11.86
N LEU A 171 -14.87 -2.81 -10.55
CA LEU A 171 -15.47 -1.79 -9.69
C LEU A 171 -15.22 -0.36 -10.18
N TRP A 172 -14.08 -0.09 -10.79
CA TRP A 172 -13.74 1.23 -11.32
C TRP A 172 -14.36 1.52 -12.68
N THR A 173 -14.55 0.49 -13.51
CA THR A 173 -14.96 0.65 -14.91
C THR A 173 -16.45 0.50 -15.14
N GLU A 174 -17.17 -0.24 -14.31
CA GLU A 174 -18.61 -0.42 -14.43
C GLU A 174 -19.38 0.65 -13.66
N ASP A 175 -20.48 1.13 -14.22
CA ASP A 175 -21.37 2.05 -13.53
C ASP A 175 -22.03 1.41 -12.31
N THR A 176 -22.43 0.14 -12.47
CA THR A 176 -22.94 -0.72 -11.41
C THR A 176 -22.22 -2.06 -11.48
N PHE A 177 -21.71 -2.52 -10.36
CA PHE A 177 -20.96 -3.76 -10.31
C PHE A 177 -21.86 -4.95 -10.67
N SER A 178 -21.50 -5.66 -11.74
CA SER A 178 -22.27 -6.78 -12.29
C SER A 178 -22.04 -8.13 -11.57
N GLY A 179 -21.18 -8.13 -10.55
CA GLY A 179 -20.76 -9.33 -9.84
C GLY A 179 -19.44 -9.88 -10.37
N PHE A 180 -18.81 -10.70 -9.59
CA PHE A 180 -17.57 -11.40 -9.95
C PHE A 180 -17.65 -12.86 -9.53
N GLU A 181 -17.34 -13.78 -10.42
CA GLU A 181 -17.31 -15.22 -10.17
C GLU A 181 -15.93 -15.77 -10.57
N GLY A 182 -15.07 -15.93 -9.57
CA GLY A 182 -13.71 -16.40 -9.72
C GLY A 182 -13.42 -17.62 -8.87
N LYS A 183 -12.17 -18.07 -8.90
CA LYS A 183 -11.69 -19.17 -8.08
C LYS A 183 -11.58 -18.77 -6.60
N TYR A 184 -11.17 -17.53 -6.34
CA TYR A 184 -10.85 -17.02 -5.00
C TYR A 184 -11.86 -15.99 -4.51
N TYR A 185 -12.39 -15.17 -5.40
CA TYR A 185 -13.37 -14.17 -5.09
C TYR A 185 -14.70 -14.45 -5.78
N ASN A 186 -15.78 -14.38 -5.00
CA ASN A 186 -17.12 -14.54 -5.50
C ASN A 186 -18.01 -13.47 -4.86
N TYR A 187 -18.44 -12.52 -5.66
CA TYR A 187 -19.27 -11.42 -5.23
C TYR A 187 -20.54 -11.33 -6.08
N PRO A 188 -21.70 -11.20 -5.45
CA PRO A 188 -22.92 -10.97 -6.20
C PRO A 188 -22.91 -9.58 -6.84
N ALA A 189 -23.71 -9.41 -7.89
CA ALA A 189 -23.98 -8.10 -8.45
C ALA A 189 -24.64 -7.18 -7.43
N PHE A 190 -24.43 -5.86 -7.56
CA PHE A 190 -25.19 -4.91 -6.76
C PHE A 190 -26.66 -4.94 -7.16
N TYR A 191 -27.54 -5.06 -6.18
CA TYR A 191 -28.97 -5.19 -6.42
C TYR A 191 -29.65 -3.86 -6.78
N GLU A 192 -29.01 -2.76 -6.42
CA GLU A 192 -29.61 -1.44 -6.50
C GLU A 192 -28.69 -0.50 -7.29
N PRO A 193 -29.23 0.19 -8.31
CA PRO A 193 -28.45 0.98 -9.26
C PRO A 193 -27.72 2.18 -8.65
N TYR A 194 -28.04 2.55 -7.41
CA TYR A 194 -27.33 3.62 -6.68
C TYR A 194 -26.17 3.10 -5.83
N LEU A 195 -26.01 1.77 -5.71
CA LEU A 195 -24.87 1.20 -5.05
C LEU A 195 -23.68 1.23 -5.99
N SER A 196 -22.73 2.08 -5.69
CA SER A 196 -21.47 2.22 -6.42
C SER A 196 -20.36 2.66 -5.49
N ILE A 197 -19.13 2.43 -5.87
CA ILE A 197 -17.96 3.00 -5.20
C ILE A 197 -17.57 4.33 -5.85
N PRO A 198 -16.85 5.21 -5.13
CA PRO A 198 -16.20 6.36 -5.76
C PRO A 198 -15.35 5.90 -6.92
N LYS A 199 -15.40 6.60 -8.05
CA LYS A 199 -14.53 6.29 -9.19
C LYS A 199 -13.21 7.05 -9.06
N PRO A 200 -12.10 6.52 -9.58
CA PRO A 200 -10.85 7.24 -9.67
C PRO A 200 -11.01 8.55 -10.46
N TYR A 201 -10.17 9.53 -10.16
CA TYR A 201 -10.09 10.78 -10.92
C TYR A 201 -9.48 10.53 -12.30
N GLN A 202 -8.46 9.68 -12.36
CA GLN A 202 -7.86 9.18 -13.59
C GLN A 202 -8.84 8.24 -14.30
N LYS A 203 -8.84 8.31 -15.65
CA LYS A 203 -9.70 7.46 -16.49
C LYS A 203 -8.89 6.33 -17.14
#